data_3e7b200ea6d8b2cbe143f13d7cfea14c
#
_entry.id   3e7b200ea6d8b2cbe143f13d7cfea14c
#
_cell.length_a   1.000
_cell.length_b   1.000
_cell.length_c   1.000
_cell.angle_alpha   90.00
_cell.angle_beta   90.00
_cell.angle_gamma   90.00
#
_symmetry.space_group_name_H-M   'P 1'
#
loop_
_entity.id
_entity.type
_entity.pdbx_description
1 polymer ?
#
loop_
_entity_poly.entity_id
_entity_poly.type
_entity_poly.pdbx_seq_one_letter_code
_entity_poly.pdbx_strand_id
1 'polypeptide(L)'
;NSEKYLKVFVEEVLRLESPVQSLMRNTHKDVELNGVKIPAGSIINVRYAAANRDENYFEKPEEINLERKKAGSHMAFGSGIHHCLGAPLARRELYWGFKAALDSFEDMWFAEGKNNFKYHPHYLLRSLKELHIEFTPNPKR
;
A
#
# COMPACT_ATOMS: atom_id res chain seq x y z
N ASN A 1 9.39 16.68 -14.27
CA ASN A 1 9.77 15.49 -13.46
C ASN A 1 8.85 15.24 -12.24
N SER A 2 8.11 16.25 -11.75
CA SER A 2 7.18 16.09 -10.61
C SER A 2 6.12 15.02 -10.82
N GLU A 3 5.54 14.92 -12.01
CA GLU A 3 4.55 13.88 -12.32
C GLU A 3 5.11 12.45 -12.23
N LYS A 4 6.34 12.24 -12.69
CA LYS A 4 7.00 10.93 -12.59
C LYS A 4 7.16 10.52 -11.12
N TYR A 5 7.66 11.44 -10.30
CA TYR A 5 7.86 11.17 -8.87
C TYR A 5 6.54 10.94 -8.13
N LEU A 6 5.49 11.67 -8.46
CA LEU A 6 4.18 11.47 -7.85
C LEU A 6 3.60 10.09 -8.20
N LYS A 7 3.76 9.61 -9.43
CA LYS A 7 3.34 8.25 -9.81
C LYS A 7 4.11 7.18 -9.02
N VAL A 8 5.42 7.32 -8.89
CA VAL A 8 6.23 6.39 -8.10
C VAL A 8 5.87 6.46 -6.61
N PHE A 9 5.61 7.66 -6.09
CA PHE A 9 5.16 7.86 -4.71
C PHE A 9 3.86 7.11 -4.41
N VAL A 10 2.87 7.19 -5.30
CA VAL A 10 1.61 6.43 -5.18
C VAL A 10 1.86 4.93 -5.07
N GLU A 11 2.73 4.37 -5.93
CA GLU A 11 3.05 2.94 -5.87
C GLU A 11 3.82 2.58 -4.59
N GLU A 12 4.74 3.41 -4.13
CA GLU A 12 5.49 3.18 -2.88
C GLU A 12 4.59 3.26 -1.64
N VAL A 13 3.63 4.19 -1.60
CA VAL A 13 2.63 4.25 -0.53
C VAL A 13 1.75 2.99 -0.53
N LEU A 14 1.27 2.56 -1.70
CA LEU A 14 0.51 1.32 -1.85
C LEU A 14 1.31 0.10 -1.41
N ARG A 15 2.59 0.03 -1.76
CA ARG A 15 3.50 -1.03 -1.35
C ARG A 15 3.67 -1.08 0.17
N LEU A 16 4.03 0.05 0.77
CA LEU A 16 4.33 0.13 2.21
C LEU A 16 3.09 -0.02 3.08
N GLU A 17 2.03 0.69 2.79
CA GLU A 17 0.84 0.68 3.63
C GLU A 17 -0.07 -0.52 3.36
N SER A 18 -0.08 -1.03 2.11
CA SER A 18 -0.86 -2.22 1.74
C SER A 18 -2.21 -2.27 2.44
N PRO A 19 -3.20 -1.44 2.07
CA PRO A 19 -4.47 -1.34 2.81
C PRO A 19 -5.16 -2.69 3.01
N VAL A 20 -5.05 -3.61 2.04
CA VAL A 20 -5.41 -5.02 2.18
C VAL A 20 -4.15 -5.79 2.57
N GLN A 21 -4.05 -6.17 3.85
CA GLN A 21 -2.86 -6.82 4.40
C GLN A 21 -2.69 -8.27 3.94
N SER A 22 -3.80 -8.98 3.77
CA SER A 22 -3.80 -10.38 3.36
C SER A 22 -5.17 -10.84 2.88
N LEU A 23 -5.19 -11.94 2.13
CA LEU A 23 -6.42 -12.67 1.79
C LEU A 23 -6.21 -14.17 1.92
N MET A 24 -7.31 -14.88 2.17
CA MET A 24 -7.29 -16.33 2.34
C MET A 24 -7.45 -17.08 1.02
N ARG A 25 -6.89 -18.28 0.97
CA ARG A 25 -7.07 -19.28 -0.09
C ARG A 25 -7.31 -20.64 0.54
N ASN A 26 -8.05 -21.48 -0.15
CA ASN A 26 -8.25 -22.89 0.23
C ASN A 26 -7.50 -23.78 -0.76
N THR A 27 -6.83 -24.82 -0.26
CA THR A 27 -6.23 -25.84 -1.11
C THR A 27 -7.28 -26.86 -1.50
N HIS A 28 -7.42 -27.15 -2.80
CA HIS A 28 -8.34 -28.20 -3.29
C HIS A 28 -7.66 -29.58 -3.38
N LYS A 29 -6.33 -29.61 -3.29
CA LYS A 29 -5.50 -30.82 -3.31
C LYS A 29 -4.27 -30.57 -2.45
N ASP A 30 -3.55 -31.64 -2.12
CA ASP A 30 -2.23 -31.52 -1.50
C ASP A 30 -1.28 -30.73 -2.41
N VAL A 31 -0.57 -29.79 -1.83
CA VAL A 31 0.44 -28.98 -2.52
C VAL A 31 1.71 -28.91 -1.70
N GLU A 32 2.82 -28.63 -2.35
CA GLU A 32 4.10 -28.38 -1.70
C GLU A 32 4.63 -26.98 -2.08
N LEU A 33 5.03 -26.21 -1.10
CA LEU A 33 5.62 -24.89 -1.25
C LEU A 33 6.94 -24.85 -0.49
N ASN A 34 8.04 -24.66 -1.21
CA ASN A 34 9.40 -24.61 -0.63
C ASN A 34 9.68 -25.77 0.36
N GLY A 35 9.30 -27.00 -0.01
CA GLY A 35 9.51 -28.19 0.82
C GLY A 35 8.46 -28.38 1.94
N VAL A 36 7.54 -27.44 2.12
CA VAL A 36 6.44 -27.55 3.10
C VAL A 36 5.22 -28.18 2.43
N LYS A 37 4.78 -29.34 2.93
CA LYS A 37 3.58 -30.01 2.47
C LYS A 37 2.34 -29.38 3.11
N ILE A 38 1.38 -28.99 2.28
CA ILE A 38 0.12 -28.36 2.68
C ILE A 38 -1.01 -29.28 2.22
N PRO A 39 -1.76 -29.91 3.14
CA PRO A 39 -2.84 -30.82 2.80
C PRO A 39 -4.00 -30.14 2.06
N ALA A 40 -4.76 -30.92 1.31
CA ALA A 40 -6.04 -30.49 0.77
C ALA A 40 -6.99 -30.00 1.88
N GLY A 41 -7.80 -28.98 1.59
CA GLY A 41 -8.72 -28.38 2.56
C GLY A 41 -8.05 -27.40 3.54
N SER A 42 -6.75 -27.15 3.43
CA SER A 42 -6.05 -26.18 4.27
C SER A 42 -6.45 -24.74 3.89
N ILE A 43 -6.53 -23.86 4.91
CA ILE A 43 -6.69 -22.42 4.72
C ILE A 43 -5.30 -21.78 4.74
N ILE A 44 -4.94 -21.12 3.65
CA ILE A 44 -3.67 -20.39 3.49
C ILE A 44 -3.94 -18.89 3.59
N ASN A 45 -3.22 -18.20 4.48
CA ASN A 45 -3.25 -16.74 4.54
C ASN A 45 -2.11 -16.16 3.69
N VAL A 46 -2.46 -15.61 2.52
CA VAL A 46 -1.49 -14.95 1.62
C VAL A 46 -1.25 -13.52 2.12
N ARG A 47 -0.06 -13.29 2.67
CA ARG A 47 0.33 -12.04 3.34
C ARG A 47 0.94 -11.05 2.35
N TYR A 48 0.11 -10.23 1.69
CA TYR A 48 0.54 -9.23 0.70
C TYR A 48 1.47 -8.17 1.28
N ALA A 49 1.14 -7.67 2.47
CA ALA A 49 1.95 -6.65 3.14
C ALA A 49 3.36 -7.16 3.48
N ALA A 50 3.50 -8.44 3.85
CA ALA A 50 4.81 -9.06 4.08
C ALA A 50 5.60 -9.21 2.76
N ALA A 51 4.96 -9.68 1.70
CA ALA A 51 5.59 -9.78 0.38
C ALA A 51 6.07 -8.42 -0.16
N ASN A 52 5.34 -7.34 0.16
CA ASN A 52 5.69 -5.98 -0.25
C ASN A 52 6.89 -5.39 0.53
N ARG A 53 7.34 -6.09 1.57
CA ARG A 53 8.49 -5.73 2.42
C ARG A 53 9.59 -6.80 2.40
N ASP A 54 9.53 -7.72 1.45
CA ASP A 54 10.56 -8.75 1.28
C ASP A 54 11.85 -8.11 0.75
N GLU A 55 12.92 -8.17 1.54
CA GLU A 55 14.23 -7.61 1.22
C GLU A 55 14.93 -8.31 0.05
N ASN A 56 14.55 -9.57 -0.23
CA ASN A 56 15.06 -10.30 -1.40
C ASN A 56 14.44 -9.77 -2.70
N TYR A 57 13.34 -9.05 -2.63
CA TYR A 57 12.65 -8.51 -3.79
C TYR A 57 12.72 -6.97 -3.88
N PHE A 58 12.61 -6.30 -2.74
CA PHE A 58 12.66 -4.84 -2.64
C PHE A 58 13.89 -4.41 -1.85
N GLU A 59 14.85 -3.78 -2.50
CA GLU A 59 15.98 -3.15 -1.81
C GLU A 59 15.47 -2.08 -0.84
N LYS A 60 15.94 -2.08 0.41
CA LYS A 60 15.51 -1.18 1.49
C LYS A 60 13.97 -1.10 1.58
N PRO A 61 13.30 -2.21 1.89
CA PRO A 61 11.85 -2.33 1.75
C PRO A 61 11.05 -1.40 2.67
N GLU A 62 11.64 -0.91 3.75
CA GLU A 62 10.97 0.01 4.70
C GLU A 62 11.04 1.49 4.29
N GLU A 63 11.85 1.82 3.28
CA GLU A 63 12.04 3.18 2.81
C GLU A 63 11.16 3.48 1.59
N ILE A 64 10.59 4.71 1.53
CA ILE A 64 10.02 5.25 0.29
C ILE A 64 11.18 5.62 -0.64
N ASN A 65 11.23 5.02 -1.82
CA ASN A 65 12.25 5.30 -2.82
C ASN A 65 11.61 5.78 -4.13
N LEU A 66 11.66 7.08 -4.36
CA LEU A 66 11.06 7.70 -5.56
C LEU A 66 11.80 7.36 -6.86
N GLU A 67 12.97 6.74 -6.77
CA GLU A 67 13.73 6.24 -7.92
C GLU A 67 13.57 4.71 -8.11
N ARG A 68 12.69 4.06 -7.35
CA ARG A 68 12.48 2.61 -7.45
C ARG A 68 11.96 2.23 -8.83
N LYS A 69 12.76 1.48 -9.59
CA LYS A 69 12.46 1.13 -10.99
C LYS A 69 11.21 0.26 -11.17
N LYS A 70 10.88 -0.54 -10.16
CA LYS A 70 9.74 -1.50 -10.19
C LYS A 70 8.75 -1.23 -9.06
N ALA A 71 8.49 0.04 -8.71
CA ALA A 71 7.59 0.39 -7.62
C ALA A 71 6.22 -0.29 -7.76
N GLY A 72 5.65 -0.35 -8.95
CA GLY A 72 4.35 -0.97 -9.23
C GLY A 72 4.32 -2.51 -9.23
N SER A 73 5.42 -3.20 -8.95
CA SER A 73 5.45 -4.68 -8.89
C SER A 73 4.99 -5.24 -7.54
N HIS A 74 4.49 -4.40 -6.65
CA HIS A 74 3.97 -4.79 -5.36
C HIS A 74 2.67 -5.61 -5.44
N MET A 75 2.35 -6.34 -4.38
CA MET A 75 1.18 -7.20 -4.25
C MET A 75 -0.04 -6.52 -3.60
N ALA A 76 -0.05 -5.18 -3.42
CA ALA A 76 -1.15 -4.49 -2.75
C ALA A 76 -2.52 -4.66 -3.43
N PHE A 77 -2.52 -4.95 -4.73
CA PHE A 77 -3.71 -5.27 -5.52
C PHE A 77 -3.87 -6.76 -5.83
N GLY A 78 -3.09 -7.62 -5.18
CA GLY A 78 -3.05 -9.04 -5.51
C GLY A 78 -2.39 -9.32 -6.86
N SER A 79 -2.56 -10.54 -7.37
CA SER A 79 -2.01 -10.97 -8.65
C SER A 79 -2.85 -12.08 -9.28
N GLY A 80 -2.59 -12.38 -10.57
CA GLY A 80 -3.26 -13.43 -11.33
C GLY A 80 -4.72 -13.13 -11.61
N ILE A 81 -5.56 -14.16 -11.66
CA ILE A 81 -6.99 -14.06 -12.02
C ILE A 81 -7.83 -13.25 -11.02
N HIS A 82 -7.31 -13.05 -9.80
CA HIS A 82 -7.93 -12.23 -8.76
C HIS A 82 -7.27 -10.86 -8.59
N HIS A 83 -6.48 -10.40 -9.56
CA HIS A 83 -5.96 -9.02 -9.51
C HIS A 83 -7.11 -8.03 -9.36
N CYS A 84 -6.93 -7.02 -8.52
CA CYS A 84 -7.97 -6.05 -8.18
C CYS A 84 -8.50 -5.34 -9.44
N LEU A 85 -9.79 -5.49 -9.69
CA LEU A 85 -10.47 -4.80 -10.82
C LEU A 85 -10.42 -3.27 -10.67
N GLY A 86 -10.48 -2.78 -9.42
CA GLY A 86 -10.43 -1.35 -9.09
C GLY A 86 -9.04 -0.74 -9.08
N ALA A 87 -7.97 -1.50 -9.32
CA ALA A 87 -6.59 -0.99 -9.24
C ALA A 87 -6.31 0.25 -10.12
N PRO A 88 -6.81 0.35 -11.38
CA PRO A 88 -6.62 1.56 -12.18
C PRO A 88 -7.34 2.78 -11.62
N LEU A 89 -8.53 2.59 -11.04
CA LEU A 89 -9.30 3.66 -10.41
C LEU A 89 -8.60 4.15 -9.14
N ALA A 90 -8.24 3.25 -8.24
CA ALA A 90 -7.54 3.58 -7.00
C ALA A 90 -6.23 4.35 -7.24
N ARG A 91 -5.45 3.95 -8.24
CA ARG A 91 -4.23 4.68 -8.63
C ARG A 91 -4.51 6.11 -9.11
N ARG A 92 -5.59 6.31 -9.86
CA ARG A 92 -6.02 7.64 -10.31
C ARG A 92 -6.51 8.51 -9.17
N GLU A 93 -7.31 7.95 -8.27
CA GLU A 93 -7.81 8.66 -7.08
C GLU A 93 -6.66 9.10 -6.17
N LEU A 94 -5.71 8.21 -5.87
CA LEU A 94 -4.51 8.54 -5.11
C LEU A 94 -3.66 9.61 -5.81
N TYR A 95 -3.41 9.45 -7.11
CA TYR A 95 -2.64 10.43 -7.87
C TYR A 95 -3.26 11.82 -7.81
N TRP A 96 -4.55 11.94 -8.14
CA TRP A 96 -5.23 13.22 -8.16
C TRP A 96 -5.46 13.81 -6.76
N GLY A 97 -5.69 12.95 -5.76
CA GLY A 97 -5.78 13.37 -4.35
C GLY A 97 -4.48 13.98 -3.85
N PHE A 98 -3.35 13.29 -4.03
CA PHE A 98 -2.04 13.83 -3.66
C PHE A 98 -1.66 15.06 -4.49
N LYS A 99 -1.96 15.06 -5.80
CA LYS A 99 -1.72 16.22 -6.63
C LYS A 99 -2.51 17.44 -6.15
N ALA A 100 -3.79 17.27 -5.83
CA ALA A 100 -4.63 18.34 -5.30
C ALA A 100 -4.10 18.87 -3.95
N ALA A 101 -3.66 17.97 -3.06
CA ALA A 101 -3.04 18.37 -1.80
C ALA A 101 -1.75 19.19 -2.03
N LEU A 102 -0.84 18.70 -2.86
CA LEU A 102 0.40 19.39 -3.20
C LEU A 102 0.18 20.74 -3.90
N ASP A 103 -0.88 20.84 -4.71
CA ASP A 103 -1.22 22.09 -5.38
C ASP A 103 -1.88 23.12 -4.41
N SER A 104 -2.59 22.62 -3.38
CA SER A 104 -3.40 23.46 -2.48
C SER A 104 -2.63 23.90 -1.24
N PHE A 105 -1.63 23.15 -0.83
CA PHE A 105 -0.89 23.40 0.39
C PHE A 105 0.58 23.67 0.09
N GLU A 106 1.16 24.69 0.71
CA GLU A 106 2.58 24.99 0.65
C GLU A 106 3.35 24.07 1.58
N ASP A 107 2.87 23.92 2.82
CA ASP A 107 3.40 22.99 3.82
C ASP A 107 2.27 22.21 4.48
N MET A 108 2.60 21.00 4.96
CA MET A 108 1.70 20.14 5.73
C MET A 108 2.46 19.46 6.86
N TRP A 109 1.86 19.39 8.04
CA TRP A 109 2.43 18.69 9.19
C TRP A 109 1.34 18.03 10.02
N PHE A 110 1.73 17.12 10.89
CA PHE A 110 0.79 16.49 11.83
C PHE A 110 0.38 17.49 12.91
N ALA A 111 -0.92 17.60 13.17
CA ALA A 111 -1.42 18.45 14.25
C ALA A 111 -0.91 17.92 15.60
N GLU A 112 -0.19 18.78 16.33
CA GLU A 112 0.49 18.40 17.58
C GLU A 112 -0.52 17.93 18.62
N GLY A 113 -0.21 16.80 19.27
CA GLY A 113 -1.03 16.22 20.33
C GLY A 113 -2.39 15.64 19.88
N LYS A 114 -2.79 15.77 18.60
CA LYS A 114 -4.09 15.29 18.13
C LYS A 114 -4.05 13.89 17.49
N ASN A 115 -2.88 13.41 17.12
CA ASN A 115 -2.72 12.11 16.46
C ASN A 115 -2.26 11.03 17.46
N ASN A 116 -2.97 9.92 17.48
CA ASN A 116 -2.58 8.72 18.23
C ASN A 116 -2.12 7.58 17.32
N PHE A 117 -2.26 7.74 15.99
CA PHE A 117 -1.91 6.79 14.94
C PHE A 117 -2.49 5.38 15.15
N LYS A 118 -3.64 5.28 15.82
CA LYS A 118 -4.32 3.99 16.02
C LYS A 118 -5.06 3.57 14.78
N TYR A 119 -5.01 2.27 14.52
CA TYR A 119 -5.73 1.64 13.41
C TYR A 119 -7.08 1.11 13.86
N HIS A 120 -8.01 0.97 12.91
CA HIS A 120 -9.21 0.18 13.15
C HIS A 120 -8.84 -1.27 13.41
N PRO A 121 -9.44 -1.93 14.42
CA PRO A 121 -9.21 -3.36 14.67
C PRO A 121 -9.89 -4.16 13.55
N HIS A 122 -9.13 -4.52 12.54
CA HIS A 122 -9.61 -5.32 11.42
C HIS A 122 -8.57 -6.37 11.04
N TYR A 123 -9.01 -7.59 10.78
CA TYR A 123 -8.13 -8.72 10.53
C TYR A 123 -7.39 -8.64 9.17
N LEU A 124 -8.05 -8.09 8.16
CA LEU A 124 -7.52 -8.05 6.78
C LEU A 124 -7.09 -6.65 6.34
N LEU A 125 -7.69 -5.60 6.91
CA LEU A 125 -7.50 -4.25 6.45
C LEU A 125 -6.66 -3.45 7.44
N ARG A 126 -5.84 -2.56 6.89
CA ARG A 126 -5.08 -1.57 7.64
C ARG A 126 -5.58 -0.17 7.26
N SER A 127 -6.26 0.50 8.19
CA SER A 127 -6.70 1.88 8.02
C SER A 127 -6.60 2.64 9.34
N LEU A 128 -6.07 3.84 9.28
CA LEU A 128 -6.06 4.75 10.43
C LEU A 128 -7.49 5.11 10.82
N LYS A 129 -7.73 5.30 12.12
CA LYS A 129 -9.01 5.80 12.62
C LYS A 129 -9.21 7.26 12.24
N GLU A 130 -8.15 8.05 12.35
CA GLU A 130 -8.14 9.48 12.12
C GLU A 130 -6.72 9.93 11.81
N LEU A 131 -6.59 11.00 11.04
CA LEU A 131 -5.34 11.68 10.78
C LEU A 131 -5.60 13.19 10.78
N HIS A 132 -5.11 13.89 11.80
CA HIS A 132 -5.22 15.33 11.90
C HIS A 132 -3.96 15.99 11.34
N ILE A 133 -4.14 16.81 10.35
CA ILE A 133 -3.07 17.61 9.74
C ILE A 133 -3.36 19.09 9.89
N GLU A 134 -2.30 19.87 9.98
CA GLU A 134 -2.31 21.32 9.83
C GLU A 134 -1.54 21.65 8.55
N PHE A 135 -1.87 22.78 7.95
CA PHE A 135 -1.26 23.16 6.68
C PHE A 135 -1.23 24.68 6.48
N THR A 136 -0.29 25.12 5.65
CA THR A 136 -0.29 26.47 5.10
C THR A 136 -0.91 26.43 3.71
N PRO A 137 -2.00 27.21 3.46
CA PRO A 137 -2.58 27.29 2.13
C PRO A 137 -1.58 27.85 1.11
N ASN A 138 -1.60 27.34 -0.10
CA ASN A 138 -0.80 27.90 -1.19
C ASN A 138 -1.44 29.22 -1.68
N PRO A 139 -0.75 30.38 -1.52
CA PRO A 139 -1.33 31.69 -1.85
C PRO A 139 -1.50 31.95 -3.36
N LYS A 140 -0.99 31.03 -4.20
CA LYS A 140 -1.07 31.16 -5.67
C LYS A 140 -2.33 30.55 -6.28
N ARG A 141 -3.28 30.12 -5.44
CA ARG A 141 -4.58 29.59 -5.87
C ARG A 141 -5.74 30.17 -5.09
#